data_74fffec61db2085a1babf7bfbf241843
#
_entry.id   74fffec61db2085a1babf7bfbf241843
#
_cell.length_a   1.000
_cell.length_b   1.000
_cell.length_c   1.000
_cell.angle_alpha   90.00
_cell.angle_beta   90.00
_cell.angle_gamma   90.00
#
_symmetry.space_group_name_H-M   'P 1'
#
loop_
_entity.id
_entity.type
_entity.pdbx_description
1 polymer ?
#
loop_
_entity_poly.entity_id
_entity_poly.type
_entity_poly.pdbx_seq_one_letter_code
_entity_poly.pdbx_strand_id
1 'polypeptide(L)'
;RDASSPKANEEMVLQVRDVTLDLRKRVVMQGDRTLDLSVREFALIEMFLRHPGQVLSRDRLLEHVWGYDYDPGSNIVDVYVGYLRKKLKGDYIETVRGIGYKLRSNR
;
A
#
# COMPACT_ATOMS: atom_id res chain seq x y z
N ARG A 1 14.29 28.54 4.58
CA ARG A 1 13.92 28.43 4.42
C ARG A 1 13.11 27.70 3.96
N ASP A 2 12.60 27.87 3.92
CA ASP A 2 11.71 27.43 3.26
C ASP A 2 11.99 26.43 2.33
N ALA A 3 13.00 26.26 1.93
CA ALA A 3 13.39 25.25 1.03
C ALA A 3 13.00 23.88 1.48
N SER A 4 12.95 23.65 2.74
CA SER A 4 12.60 22.33 3.24
C SER A 4 11.13 22.01 3.06
N SER A 5 10.29 23.03 2.89
CA SER A 5 8.87 22.78 2.85
C SER A 5 8.39 21.92 1.69
N PRO A 6 8.80 22.17 0.44
CA PRO A 6 8.36 21.31 -0.64
C PRO A 6 8.82 19.87 -0.46
N LYS A 7 10.02 19.71 0.04
CA LYS A 7 10.52 18.38 0.27
C LYS A 7 9.72 17.66 1.33
N ALA A 8 9.40 18.34 2.41
CA ALA A 8 8.58 17.75 3.46
C ALA A 8 7.22 17.37 2.92
N ASN A 9 6.63 18.20 2.06
CA ASN A 9 5.34 17.88 1.46
C ASN A 9 5.44 16.65 0.59
N GLU A 10 6.50 16.53 -0.16
CA GLU A 10 6.68 15.37 -1.03
C GLU A 10 6.79 14.09 -0.20
N GLU A 11 7.42 14.19 0.97
CA GLU A 11 7.57 13.04 1.83
C GLU A 11 6.24 12.60 2.45
N MET A 12 5.29 13.51 2.50
CA MET A 12 3.99 13.21 3.10
C MET A 12 2.97 12.71 2.08
N VAL A 13 3.34 12.64 0.83
CA VAL A 13 2.46 12.15 -0.22
C VAL A 13 3.19 11.08 -1.01
N LEU A 14 2.57 9.93 -1.11
CA LEU A 14 3.09 8.82 -1.92
C LEU A 14 2.21 8.70 -3.16
N GLN A 15 2.84 8.50 -4.31
CA GLN A 15 2.09 8.37 -5.54
C GLN A 15 2.71 7.33 -6.44
N VAL A 16 1.89 6.41 -6.92
CA VAL A 16 2.28 5.43 -7.93
C VAL A 16 1.15 5.37 -8.94
N ARG A 17 1.48 5.68 -10.19
CA ARG A 17 0.50 5.76 -11.28
C ARG A 17 -0.59 6.76 -10.90
N ASP A 18 -1.85 6.36 -10.85
CA ASP A 18 -2.93 7.28 -10.49
C ASP A 18 -3.40 7.13 -9.04
N VAL A 19 -2.63 6.39 -8.22
CA VAL A 19 -2.96 6.22 -6.81
C VAL A 19 -2.09 7.18 -5.99
N THR A 20 -2.75 7.97 -5.17
CA THR A 20 -2.08 8.97 -4.32
C THR A 20 -2.50 8.73 -2.87
N LEU A 21 -1.53 8.69 -1.98
CA LEU A 21 -1.77 8.53 -0.55
C LEU A 21 -1.23 9.73 0.19
N ASP A 22 -2.10 10.43 0.89
CA ASP A 22 -1.72 11.59 1.70
C ASP A 22 -1.58 11.11 3.14
N LEU A 23 -0.36 11.12 3.64
CA LEU A 23 -0.08 10.61 4.98
C LEU A 23 -0.62 11.52 6.08
N ARG A 24 -0.67 12.82 5.81
CA ARG A 24 -1.17 13.76 6.82
C ARG A 24 -2.67 13.66 6.97
N LYS A 25 -3.37 13.57 5.87
CA LYS A 25 -4.84 13.49 5.89
C LYS A 25 -5.33 12.07 6.02
N ARG A 26 -4.47 11.09 5.83
CA ARG A 26 -4.81 9.67 5.84
C ARG A 26 -5.88 9.36 4.81
N VAL A 27 -5.66 9.83 3.61
CA VAL A 27 -6.60 9.70 2.50
C VAL A 27 -5.87 9.06 1.32
N VAL A 28 -6.53 8.11 0.68
CA VAL A 28 -6.02 7.49 -0.54
C VAL A 28 -7.00 7.76 -1.65
N MET A 29 -6.47 8.21 -2.77
CA MET A 29 -7.28 8.49 -3.95
C MET A 29 -6.74 7.75 -5.15
N GLN A 30 -7.65 7.34 -6.00
CA GLN A 30 -7.28 6.84 -7.33
C GLN A 30 -7.91 7.78 -8.34
N GLY A 31 -7.08 8.58 -9.01
CA GLY A 31 -7.57 9.68 -9.80
C GLY A 31 -8.28 10.67 -8.90
N ASP A 32 -9.53 10.97 -9.19
CA ASP A 32 -10.32 11.87 -8.36
C ASP A 32 -11.29 11.12 -7.45
N ARG A 33 -11.14 9.79 -7.33
CA ARG A 33 -12.02 8.96 -6.53
C ARG A 33 -11.34 8.63 -5.20
N THR A 34 -11.98 8.98 -4.09
CA THR A 34 -11.47 8.66 -2.77
C THR A 34 -11.79 7.20 -2.44
N LEU A 35 -10.80 6.48 -1.95
CA LEU A 35 -10.99 5.09 -1.54
C LEU A 35 -11.33 5.03 -0.06
N ASP A 36 -12.36 4.26 0.26
CA ASP A 36 -12.78 4.08 1.64
C ASP A 36 -12.05 2.86 2.21
N LEU A 37 -10.99 3.10 2.96
CA LEU A 37 -10.11 2.05 3.44
C LEU A 37 -10.17 1.95 4.96
N SER A 38 -10.16 0.71 5.45
CA SER A 38 -9.97 0.47 6.88
C SER A 38 -8.54 0.81 7.28
N VAL A 39 -8.27 0.83 8.59
CA VAL A 39 -6.93 1.12 9.10
C VAL A 39 -5.92 0.12 8.55
N ARG A 40 -6.27 -1.15 8.52
CA ARG A 40 -5.35 -2.18 8.03
C ARG A 40 -5.16 -2.11 6.52
N GLU A 41 -6.22 -1.80 5.79
CA GLU A 41 -6.10 -1.60 4.35
C GLU A 41 -5.21 -0.41 4.04
N PHE A 42 -5.34 0.67 4.81
CA PHE A 42 -4.50 1.84 4.62
C PHE A 42 -3.04 1.49 4.88
N ALA A 43 -2.75 0.79 5.97
CA ALA A 43 -1.38 0.41 6.29
C ALA A 43 -0.79 -0.50 5.21
N LEU A 44 -1.60 -1.39 4.67
CA LEU A 44 -1.14 -2.31 3.64
C LEU A 44 -0.82 -1.58 2.34
N ILE A 45 -1.70 -0.69 1.90
CA ILE A 45 -1.45 0.03 0.66
C ILE A 45 -0.29 1.00 0.83
N GLU A 46 -0.13 1.58 2.02
CA GLU A 46 1.02 2.44 2.29
C GLU A 46 2.33 1.66 2.12
N MET A 47 2.37 0.44 2.62
CA MET A 47 3.55 -0.40 2.49
C MET A 47 3.90 -0.63 1.02
N PHE A 48 2.89 -0.92 0.21
CA PHE A 48 3.09 -1.11 -1.23
C PHE A 48 3.57 0.17 -1.91
N LEU A 49 2.99 1.30 -1.54
CA LEU A 49 3.35 2.56 -2.20
C LEU A 49 4.74 3.04 -1.82
N ARG A 50 5.23 2.63 -0.65
CA ARG A 50 6.60 2.96 -0.26
C ARG A 50 7.63 2.10 -0.96
N HIS A 51 7.22 0.96 -1.51
CA HIS A 51 8.15 0.02 -2.16
C HIS A 51 7.60 -0.39 -3.53
N PRO A 52 7.36 0.59 -4.42
CA PRO A 52 6.77 0.23 -5.71
C PRO A 52 7.72 -0.64 -6.52
N GLY A 53 7.17 -1.67 -7.12
CA GLY A 53 7.95 -2.58 -7.94
C GLY A 53 8.74 -3.62 -7.18
N GLN A 54 8.76 -3.55 -5.85
CA GLN A 54 9.49 -4.53 -5.05
C GLN A 54 8.56 -5.63 -4.61
N VAL A 55 9.11 -6.85 -4.59
CA VAL A 55 8.36 -7.98 -4.05
C VAL A 55 8.40 -7.92 -2.54
N LEU A 56 7.24 -7.92 -1.92
CA LEU A 56 7.12 -7.92 -0.46
C LEU A 56 6.59 -9.28 -0.04
N SER A 57 7.31 -9.95 0.86
CA SER A 57 6.89 -11.26 1.32
C SER A 57 5.65 -11.15 2.19
N ARG A 58 4.88 -12.24 2.25
CA ARG A 58 3.72 -12.28 3.14
C ARG A 58 4.12 -12.03 4.58
N ASP A 59 5.25 -12.62 5.01
CA ASP A 59 5.69 -12.44 6.38
C ASP A 59 6.03 -11.00 6.68
N ARG A 60 6.69 -10.33 5.73
CA ARG A 60 7.04 -8.93 5.90
C ARG A 60 5.79 -8.05 6.00
N LEU A 61 4.82 -8.31 5.15
CA LEU A 61 3.57 -7.57 5.18
C LEU A 61 2.80 -7.86 6.46
N LEU A 62 2.79 -9.11 6.88
CA LEU A 62 2.10 -9.50 8.11
C LEU A 62 2.71 -8.78 9.32
N GLU A 63 4.03 -8.81 9.44
CA GLU A 63 4.71 -8.18 10.57
C GLU A 63 4.49 -6.68 10.58
N HIS A 64 4.60 -6.06 9.43
CA HIS A 64 4.51 -4.61 9.35
C HIS A 64 3.11 -4.09 9.65
N VAL A 65 2.09 -4.77 9.15
CA VAL A 65 0.71 -4.30 9.25
C VAL A 65 0.02 -4.84 10.50
N TRP A 66 0.27 -6.11 10.84
CA TRP A 66 -0.42 -6.76 11.96
C TRP A 66 0.45 -6.97 13.19
N GLY A 67 1.76 -7.00 13.02
CA GLY A 67 2.68 -7.13 14.14
C GLY A 67 3.19 -8.55 14.34
N TYR A 68 4.14 -8.66 15.22
CA TYR A 68 4.84 -9.94 15.41
C TYR A 68 3.99 -11.01 16.10
N ASP A 69 2.96 -10.60 16.81
CA ASP A 69 2.12 -11.55 17.54
C ASP A 69 1.17 -12.32 16.64
N TYR A 70 1.05 -11.90 15.39
CA TYR A 70 0.12 -12.57 14.49
C TYR A 70 0.70 -13.90 14.02
N ASP A 71 -0.19 -14.87 13.85
CA ASP A 71 0.19 -16.21 13.41
C ASP A 71 0.73 -16.15 11.97
N PRO A 72 1.98 -16.56 11.75
CA PRO A 72 2.53 -16.55 10.40
C PRO A 72 1.83 -17.49 9.43
N GLY A 73 1.04 -18.44 9.93
CA GLY A 73 0.25 -19.29 9.06
C GLY A 73 -1.07 -18.68 8.64
N SER A 74 -1.38 -17.48 9.15
CA SER A 74 -2.64 -16.82 8.83
C SER A 74 -2.69 -16.37 7.37
N ASN A 75 -3.88 -16.44 6.77
CA ASN A 75 -4.08 -15.93 5.41
C ASN A 75 -4.59 -14.50 5.41
N ILE A 76 -4.43 -13.77 6.52
CA ILE A 76 -5.02 -12.44 6.65
C ILE A 76 -4.46 -11.47 5.60
N VAL A 77 -3.17 -11.60 5.26
CA VAL A 77 -2.59 -10.74 4.22
C VAL A 77 -3.30 -10.97 2.89
N ASP A 78 -3.52 -12.23 2.54
CA ASP A 78 -4.18 -12.56 1.27
C ASP A 78 -5.60 -12.01 1.24
N VAL A 79 -6.30 -12.09 2.36
CA VAL A 79 -7.67 -11.58 2.46
C VAL A 79 -7.68 -10.07 2.23
N TYR A 80 -6.77 -9.34 2.86
CA TYR A 80 -6.75 -7.90 2.75
C TYR A 80 -6.24 -7.42 1.39
N VAL A 81 -5.33 -8.17 0.78
CA VAL A 81 -4.94 -7.89 -0.61
C VAL A 81 -6.17 -8.01 -1.51
N GLY A 82 -7.01 -9.01 -1.25
CA GLY A 82 -8.26 -9.15 -1.99
C GLY A 82 -9.17 -7.95 -1.85
N TYR A 83 -9.28 -7.42 -0.63
CA TYR A 83 -10.08 -6.21 -0.40
C TYR A 83 -9.53 -5.02 -1.18
N LEU A 84 -8.21 -4.83 -1.16
CA LEU A 84 -7.59 -3.74 -1.91
C LEU A 84 -7.82 -3.88 -3.40
N ARG A 85 -7.71 -5.11 -3.92
CA ARG A 85 -7.94 -5.35 -5.34
C ARG A 85 -9.34 -4.97 -5.76
N LYS A 86 -10.31 -5.18 -4.88
CA LYS A 86 -11.69 -4.81 -5.18
C LYS A 86 -11.89 -3.30 -5.19
N LYS A 87 -11.14 -2.59 -4.37
CA LYS A 87 -11.31 -1.14 -4.24
C LYS A 87 -10.50 -0.37 -5.27
N LEU A 88 -9.37 -0.89 -5.67
CA LEU A 88 -8.55 -0.30 -6.73
C LEU A 88 -9.08 -0.74 -8.09
N LYS A 89 -9.17 0.19 -9.00
CA LYS A 89 -9.53 -0.13 -10.38
C LYS A 89 -8.27 -0.37 -11.17
N GLY A 90 -8.20 -1.50 -11.82
CA GLY A 90 -7.04 -1.85 -12.64
C GLY A 90 -6.15 -2.85 -11.96
N ASP A 91 -5.08 -3.17 -12.63
CA ASP A 91 -4.18 -4.25 -12.24
C ASP A 91 -2.99 -3.66 -11.51
N TYR A 92 -3.12 -3.49 -10.20
CA TYR A 92 -2.09 -2.85 -9.39
C TYR A 92 -1.26 -3.83 -8.60
N ILE A 93 -1.88 -4.87 -8.01
CA ILE A 93 -1.17 -5.75 -7.10
C ILE A 93 -1.00 -7.10 -7.76
N GLU A 94 0.25 -7.43 -8.00
CA GLU A 94 0.62 -8.68 -8.64
C GLU A 94 0.98 -9.72 -7.58
N THR A 95 0.46 -10.93 -7.74
CA THR A 95 0.87 -12.06 -6.90
C THR A 95 2.17 -12.61 -7.42
N VAL A 96 3.16 -12.74 -6.54
CA VAL A 96 4.41 -13.41 -6.87
C VAL A 96 4.37 -14.75 -6.16
N ARG A 97 4.10 -15.79 -6.92
CA ARG A 97 3.77 -17.11 -6.39
C ARG A 97 4.87 -17.62 -5.48
N GLY A 98 4.45 -18.08 -4.30
CA GLY A 98 5.38 -18.65 -3.33
C GLY A 98 6.17 -17.63 -2.54
N ILE A 99 6.04 -16.33 -2.85
CA ILE A 99 6.82 -15.30 -2.18
C ILE A 99 5.92 -14.26 -1.53
N GLY A 100 5.08 -13.59 -2.31
CA GLY A 100 4.24 -12.54 -1.77
C GLY A 100 3.59 -11.72 -2.85
N TYR A 101 3.70 -10.40 -2.72
CA TYR A 101 2.99 -9.48 -3.61
C TYR A 101 3.88 -8.32 -4.02
N LYS A 102 3.53 -7.71 -5.11
CA LYS A 102 4.28 -6.60 -5.66
C LYS A 102 3.31 -5.57 -6.24
N LEU A 103 3.56 -4.30 -5.96
CA LEU A 103 2.78 -3.23 -6.59
C LEU A 103 3.39 -2.90 -7.94
N ARG A 104 2.60 -2.96 -8.98
CA ARG A 104 3.07 -2.60 -10.32
C ARG A 104 3.22 -1.10 -10.40
N SER A 105 4.44 -0.64 -10.68
CA SER A 105 4.74 0.78 -10.70
C SER A 105 4.66 1.36 -12.10
N ASN A 106 4.61 0.51 -13.13
CA ASN A 106 4.46 0.99 -14.50
C ASN A 106 3.32 0.25 -15.18
N ARG A 107 2.93 0.74 -16.33
CA ARG A 107 1.81 0.19 -17.05
C ARG A 107 2.08 -1.07 -17.78
#